data_9a946ca9dbed0d5778772bcb7ec71a71
#
_entry.id   9a946ca9dbed0d5778772bcb7ec71a71
#
_cell.length_a   1.000
_cell.length_b   1.000
_cell.length_c   1.000
_cell.angle_alpha   90.00
_cell.angle_beta   90.00
_cell.angle_gamma   90.00
#
_symmetry.space_group_name_H-M   'P 1'
#
loop_
_entity.id
_entity.type
_entity.pdbx_description
1 polymer ?
#
loop_
_entity_poly.entity_id
_entity_poly.type
_entity_poly.pdbx_seq_one_letter_code
_entity_poly.pdbx_strand_id
1 'polypeptide(L)'
;MSKFAQTQAIIQSIRTQTDTAVLFYSAGGKDSIALLDMLAPRFKKVICYFMYLVKDLEHIQIYIDWAIKKYPNVEVRQIPHLMLDVIKKNGFFCDEEPDTKVRKIGEIEQSVMQECNSQYAFSGMKGVDGFMKRMRLKMWAPTFTSPKGMVYPLALWTNKEVLQYTANRNLIKPMVYVAKSVSQGVGLDYETLSFLQKYYPNDLKKILQEFPYAEVALHQEPQKTQTNERV
;
A
#
# COMPACT_ATOMS: atom_id res chain seq x y z
N MET A 1 18.26 4.56 -21.47
CA MET A 1 17.37 5.45 -20.67
C MET A 1 17.46 5.03 -19.20
N SER A 2 17.62 5.98 -18.26
CA SER A 2 17.64 5.64 -16.83
C SER A 2 16.25 5.16 -16.38
N LYS A 3 16.19 4.36 -15.28
CA LYS A 3 14.91 3.90 -14.70
C LYS A 3 14.01 5.08 -14.31
N PHE A 4 14.61 6.16 -13.79
CA PHE A 4 13.88 7.37 -13.45
C PHE A 4 13.26 8.01 -14.72
N ALA A 5 14.03 8.16 -15.80
CA ALA A 5 13.51 8.71 -17.06
C ALA A 5 12.38 7.84 -17.64
N GLN A 6 12.48 6.52 -17.52
CA GLN A 6 11.41 5.61 -17.93
C GLN A 6 10.15 5.80 -17.08
N THR A 7 10.29 5.88 -15.75
CA THR A 7 9.18 6.19 -14.85
C THR A 7 8.49 7.48 -15.22
N GLN A 8 9.27 8.53 -15.52
CA GLN A 8 8.74 9.83 -15.94
C GLN A 8 7.97 9.73 -17.26
N ALA A 9 8.50 8.98 -18.24
CA ALA A 9 7.82 8.75 -19.52
C ALA A 9 6.48 8.02 -19.35
N ILE A 10 6.42 7.00 -18.50
CA ILE A 10 5.18 6.27 -18.17
C ILE A 10 4.16 7.21 -17.54
N ILE A 11 4.56 7.99 -16.53
CA ILE A 11 3.67 8.94 -15.87
C ILE A 11 3.16 9.99 -16.89
N GLN A 12 4.05 10.51 -17.72
CA GLN A 12 3.71 11.50 -18.75
C GLN A 12 2.73 10.95 -19.78
N SER A 13 2.89 9.70 -20.22
CA SER A 13 1.97 9.08 -21.18
C SER A 13 0.53 8.97 -20.65
N ILE A 14 0.35 8.78 -19.35
CA ILE A 14 -0.97 8.80 -18.72
C ILE A 14 -1.45 10.24 -18.52
N ARG A 15 -0.55 11.15 -18.13
CA ARG A 15 -0.88 12.57 -17.93
C ARG A 15 -1.46 13.24 -19.18
N THR A 16 -1.03 12.83 -20.37
CA THR A 16 -1.59 13.35 -21.64
C THR A 16 -3.04 12.91 -21.89
N GLN A 17 -3.53 11.90 -21.14
CA GLN A 17 -4.86 11.33 -21.32
C GLN A 17 -5.83 11.77 -20.21
N THR A 18 -5.32 12.17 -19.03
CA THR A 18 -6.14 12.59 -17.89
C THR A 18 -5.43 13.59 -16.99
N ASP A 19 -6.18 14.48 -16.39
CA ASP A 19 -5.70 15.44 -15.40
C ASP A 19 -5.76 14.89 -13.95
N THR A 20 -6.41 13.73 -13.74
CA THR A 20 -6.56 13.09 -12.43
C THR A 20 -5.75 11.81 -12.38
N ALA A 21 -4.90 11.66 -11.37
CA ALA A 21 -4.24 10.40 -11.02
C ALA A 21 -4.99 9.69 -9.90
N VAL A 22 -5.23 8.40 -10.07
CA VAL A 22 -5.73 7.51 -9.01
C VAL A 22 -4.56 6.68 -8.52
N LEU A 23 -4.28 6.66 -7.21
CA LEU A 23 -3.14 5.95 -6.63
C LEU A 23 -3.60 4.99 -5.54
N PHE A 24 -3.28 3.71 -5.66
CA PHE A 24 -3.32 2.78 -4.53
C PHE A 24 -2.16 3.09 -3.58
N TYR A 25 -2.50 3.71 -2.44
CA TYR A 25 -1.58 4.33 -1.50
C TYR A 25 -1.51 3.52 -0.21
N SER A 26 -0.36 2.96 0.10
CA SER A 26 -0.13 2.18 1.33
C SER A 26 0.40 3.04 2.47
N ALA A 27 -0.02 4.29 2.57
CA ALA A 27 0.35 5.25 3.63
C ALA A 27 1.86 5.25 3.96
N GLY A 28 2.29 4.54 5.01
CA GLY A 28 3.70 4.46 5.43
C GLY A 28 4.64 3.68 4.50
N GLY A 29 4.15 3.13 3.38
CA GLY A 29 4.95 2.36 2.43
C GLY A 29 5.85 3.24 1.55
N LYS A 30 7.17 2.95 1.52
CA LYS A 30 8.17 3.72 0.75
C LYS A 30 7.81 3.91 -0.73
N ASP A 31 7.22 2.88 -1.35
CA ASP A 31 6.95 2.87 -2.78
C ASP A 31 5.80 3.82 -3.14
N SER A 32 4.76 3.84 -2.31
CA SER A 32 3.62 4.75 -2.49
C SER A 32 3.98 6.19 -2.13
N ILE A 33 4.83 6.42 -1.13
CA ILE A 33 5.36 7.75 -0.79
C ILE A 33 6.15 8.33 -1.98
N ALA A 34 7.07 7.54 -2.55
CA ALA A 34 7.86 7.96 -3.70
C ALA A 34 6.99 8.21 -4.94
N LEU A 35 6.03 7.32 -5.20
CA LEU A 35 5.14 7.45 -6.35
C LEU A 35 4.22 8.66 -6.21
N LEU A 36 3.69 8.93 -5.01
CA LEU A 36 2.90 10.13 -4.74
C LEU A 36 3.69 11.41 -5.04
N ASP A 37 4.98 11.50 -4.60
CA ASP A 37 5.84 12.66 -4.89
C ASP A 37 6.09 12.84 -6.40
N MET A 38 6.11 11.75 -7.16
CA MET A 38 6.27 11.81 -8.63
C MET A 38 4.97 12.21 -9.34
N LEU A 39 3.81 11.86 -8.80
CA LEU A 39 2.50 12.12 -9.41
C LEU A 39 1.98 13.53 -9.06
N ALA A 40 2.06 13.94 -7.81
CA ALA A 40 1.45 15.17 -7.31
C ALA A 40 1.82 16.44 -8.11
N PRO A 41 3.09 16.67 -8.51
CA PRO A 41 3.45 17.86 -9.29
C PRO A 41 3.00 17.80 -10.76
N ARG A 42 2.48 16.67 -11.25
CA ARG A 42 2.14 16.47 -12.68
C ARG A 42 0.66 16.46 -12.96
N PHE A 43 -0.14 16.04 -12.00
CA PHE A 43 -1.59 15.95 -12.18
C PHE A 43 -2.29 17.10 -11.47
N LYS A 44 -3.41 17.58 -12.01
CA LYS A 44 -4.23 18.61 -11.36
C LYS A 44 -4.87 18.07 -10.07
N LYS A 45 -5.19 16.78 -10.03
CA LYS A 45 -5.73 16.09 -8.86
C LYS A 45 -5.10 14.71 -8.72
N VAL A 46 -4.78 14.32 -7.48
CA VAL A 46 -4.36 12.96 -7.12
C VAL A 46 -5.30 12.42 -6.06
N ILE A 47 -5.98 11.32 -6.37
CA ILE A 47 -6.88 10.64 -5.43
C ILE A 47 -6.18 9.37 -4.97
N CYS A 48 -5.78 9.35 -3.70
CA CYS A 48 -5.11 8.22 -3.06
C CYS A 48 -6.14 7.32 -2.38
N TYR A 49 -6.10 6.02 -2.63
CA TYR A 49 -6.92 5.03 -1.94
C TYR A 49 -6.07 4.21 -0.99
N PHE A 50 -6.29 4.41 0.31
CA PHE A 50 -5.71 3.59 1.36
C PHE A 50 -6.67 2.46 1.73
N MET A 51 -6.21 1.21 1.67
CA MET A 51 -7.00 0.04 2.04
C MET A 51 -6.68 -0.38 3.48
N TYR A 52 -7.67 -0.39 4.37
CA TYR A 52 -7.53 -0.67 5.80
C TYR A 52 -8.13 -2.01 6.22
N LEU A 53 -7.61 -2.59 7.30
CA LEU A 53 -8.32 -3.58 8.14
C LEU A 53 -9.11 -2.88 9.25
N VAL A 54 -8.49 -1.91 9.91
CA VAL A 54 -9.12 -1.03 10.89
C VAL A 54 -8.92 0.42 10.44
N LYS A 55 -10.00 1.18 10.42
CA LYS A 55 -10.01 2.56 9.96
C LYS A 55 -9.44 3.53 11.01
N ASP A 56 -8.91 4.65 10.55
CA ASP A 56 -8.52 5.79 11.39
C ASP A 56 -7.49 5.44 12.47
N LEU A 57 -6.48 4.61 12.12
CA LEU A 57 -5.34 4.33 12.98
C LEU A 57 -4.37 5.52 13.01
N GLU A 58 -3.92 5.94 14.21
CA GLU A 58 -3.04 7.11 14.41
C GLU A 58 -1.73 6.99 13.64
N HIS A 59 -1.09 5.80 13.69
CA HIS A 59 0.17 5.56 12.98
C HIS A 59 0.06 5.64 11.45
N ILE A 60 -1.14 5.42 10.90
CA ILE A 60 -1.45 5.60 9.49
C ILE A 60 -1.83 7.05 9.19
N GLN A 61 -2.59 7.69 10.08
CA GLN A 61 -3.08 9.05 9.91
C GLN A 61 -1.94 10.05 9.73
N ILE A 62 -0.81 9.86 10.42
CA ILE A 62 0.41 10.67 10.26
C ILE A 62 0.85 10.78 8.78
N TYR A 63 0.77 9.68 8.03
CA TYR A 63 1.14 9.65 6.61
C TYR A 63 0.07 10.24 5.70
N ILE A 64 -1.19 10.07 6.07
CA ILE A 64 -2.32 10.69 5.36
C ILE A 64 -2.25 12.20 5.49
N ASP A 65 -2.10 12.70 6.72
CA ASP A 65 -2.00 14.13 7.01
C ASP A 65 -0.77 14.77 6.33
N TRP A 66 0.37 14.06 6.37
CA TRP A 66 1.56 14.51 5.66
C TRP A 66 1.31 14.64 4.16
N ALA A 67 0.66 13.67 3.52
CA ALA A 67 0.37 13.69 2.10
C ALA A 67 -0.51 14.89 1.71
N ILE A 68 -1.60 15.10 2.44
CA ILE A 68 -2.56 16.19 2.20
C ILE A 68 -1.90 17.56 2.47
N LYS A 69 -1.13 17.67 3.56
CA LYS A 69 -0.42 18.91 3.91
C LYS A 69 0.65 19.26 2.90
N LYS A 70 1.39 18.26 2.39
CA LYS A 70 2.50 18.48 1.46
C LYS A 70 2.01 18.81 0.04
N TYR A 71 0.91 18.21 -0.39
CA TYR A 71 0.41 18.33 -1.76
C TYR A 71 -1.05 18.80 -1.77
N PRO A 72 -1.32 20.09 -2.01
CA PRO A 72 -2.68 20.66 -1.94
C PRO A 72 -3.68 20.03 -2.92
N ASN A 73 -3.21 19.34 -3.96
CA ASN A 73 -4.01 18.66 -4.95
C ASN A 73 -4.26 17.17 -4.64
N VAL A 74 -3.85 16.71 -3.45
CA VAL A 74 -4.01 15.32 -3.01
C VAL A 74 -5.22 15.17 -2.10
N GLU A 75 -6.05 14.19 -2.41
CA GLU A 75 -7.16 13.69 -1.59
C GLU A 75 -6.86 12.25 -1.20
N VAL A 76 -7.08 11.87 0.07
CA VAL A 76 -6.92 10.48 0.50
C VAL A 76 -8.26 9.92 0.94
N ARG A 77 -8.67 8.80 0.35
CA ARG A 77 -9.86 8.03 0.68
C ARG A 77 -9.45 6.72 1.33
N GLN A 78 -10.17 6.31 2.35
CA GLN A 78 -9.95 5.04 3.04
C GLN A 78 -11.06 4.06 2.64
N ILE A 79 -10.67 2.87 2.17
CA ILE A 79 -11.59 1.79 1.79
C ILE A 79 -11.21 0.48 2.48
N PRO A 80 -12.15 -0.44 2.73
CA PRO A 80 -11.83 -1.73 3.32
C PRO A 80 -10.90 -2.55 2.42
N HIS A 81 -9.87 -3.17 3.02
CA HIS A 81 -8.97 -4.09 2.35
C HIS A 81 -9.66 -5.43 2.09
N LEU A 82 -9.35 -6.09 0.97
CA LEU A 82 -9.92 -7.40 0.64
C LEU A 82 -9.70 -8.48 1.72
N MET A 83 -8.60 -8.38 2.48
CA MET A 83 -8.33 -9.29 3.60
C MET A 83 -9.34 -9.13 4.75
N LEU A 84 -9.97 -7.98 4.90
CA LEU A 84 -11.05 -7.79 5.88
C LEU A 84 -12.23 -8.71 5.57
N ASP A 85 -12.61 -8.82 4.28
CA ASP A 85 -13.68 -9.74 3.86
C ASP A 85 -13.31 -11.20 4.15
N VAL A 86 -12.04 -11.57 3.90
CA VAL A 86 -11.54 -12.94 4.16
C VAL A 86 -11.51 -13.24 5.66
N ILE A 87 -11.04 -12.28 6.48
CA ILE A 87 -10.98 -12.41 7.94
C ILE A 87 -12.37 -12.61 8.51
N LYS A 88 -13.32 -11.73 8.17
CA LYS A 88 -14.70 -11.79 8.66
C LYS A 88 -15.42 -13.07 8.24
N LYS A 89 -15.29 -13.44 6.95
CA LYS A 89 -15.92 -14.65 6.42
C LYS A 89 -15.49 -15.93 7.12
N ASN A 90 -14.22 -16.03 7.51
CA ASN A 90 -13.65 -17.24 8.10
C ASN A 90 -13.47 -17.15 9.63
N GLY A 91 -13.89 -16.07 10.26
CA GLY A 91 -13.75 -15.89 11.71
C GLY A 91 -12.29 -15.81 12.17
N PHE A 92 -11.36 -15.30 11.33
CA PHE A 92 -9.98 -15.13 11.77
C PHE A 92 -9.87 -13.92 12.69
N PHE A 93 -9.49 -14.18 13.95
CA PHE A 93 -9.36 -13.14 14.99
C PHE A 93 -10.65 -12.44 15.44
N CYS A 94 -11.80 -12.79 14.90
CA CYS A 94 -13.14 -12.29 15.23
C CYS A 94 -14.19 -13.39 15.05
N ASP A 95 -15.44 -13.11 15.37
CA ASP A 95 -16.55 -14.03 15.08
C ASP A 95 -16.75 -14.16 13.55
N GLU A 96 -17.16 -15.36 13.12
CA GLU A 96 -17.40 -15.68 11.72
C GLU A 96 -18.63 -14.97 11.18
N GLU A 97 -18.49 -14.32 10.01
CA GLU A 97 -19.57 -13.75 9.22
C GLU A 97 -19.68 -14.51 7.88
N PRO A 98 -20.29 -15.71 7.82
CA PRO A 98 -20.23 -16.62 6.66
C PRO A 98 -20.84 -16.04 5.38
N ASP A 99 -21.78 -15.11 5.50
CA ASP A 99 -22.43 -14.44 4.36
C ASP A 99 -21.58 -13.31 3.75
N THR A 100 -20.43 -13.01 4.33
CA THR A 100 -19.54 -11.97 3.82
C THR A 100 -19.05 -12.31 2.41
N LYS A 101 -19.32 -11.41 1.45
CA LYS A 101 -18.83 -11.55 0.08
C LYS A 101 -17.36 -11.13 -0.01
N VAL A 102 -16.49 -12.08 -0.30
CA VAL A 102 -15.05 -11.81 -0.51
C VAL A 102 -14.83 -11.15 -1.87
N ARG A 103 -14.42 -9.89 -1.85
CA ARG A 103 -14.09 -9.13 -3.06
C ARG A 103 -12.72 -9.55 -3.60
N LYS A 104 -12.58 -9.51 -4.93
CA LYS A 104 -11.28 -9.70 -5.59
C LYS A 104 -10.59 -8.35 -5.78
N ILE A 105 -9.25 -8.34 -5.77
CA ILE A 105 -8.48 -7.10 -5.97
C ILE A 105 -8.86 -6.39 -7.28
N GLY A 106 -9.10 -7.12 -8.36
CA GLY A 106 -9.51 -6.54 -9.63
C GLY A 106 -10.91 -5.90 -9.61
N GLU A 107 -11.81 -6.33 -8.73
CA GLU A 107 -13.13 -5.70 -8.54
C GLU A 107 -12.95 -4.37 -7.81
N ILE A 108 -12.08 -4.33 -6.79
CA ILE A 108 -11.74 -3.10 -6.05
C ILE A 108 -11.06 -2.09 -7.00
N GLU A 109 -10.07 -2.54 -7.79
CA GLU A 109 -9.38 -1.70 -8.78
C GLU A 109 -10.35 -1.06 -9.76
N GLN A 110 -11.28 -1.84 -10.31
CA GLN A 110 -12.29 -1.35 -11.24
C GLN A 110 -13.29 -0.41 -10.59
N SER A 111 -13.79 -0.73 -9.39
CA SER A 111 -14.72 0.12 -8.66
C SER A 111 -14.12 1.50 -8.35
N VAL A 112 -12.85 1.53 -7.91
CA VAL A 112 -12.11 2.77 -7.63
C VAL A 112 -11.91 3.61 -8.89
N MET A 113 -11.55 2.98 -10.02
CA MET A 113 -11.41 3.68 -11.29
C MET A 113 -12.74 4.24 -11.80
N GLN A 114 -13.83 3.48 -11.67
CA GLN A 114 -15.19 3.93 -12.04
C GLN A 114 -15.63 5.12 -11.18
N GLU A 115 -15.45 5.05 -9.85
CA GLU A 115 -15.77 6.14 -8.92
C GLU A 115 -15.05 7.45 -9.29
N CYS A 116 -13.80 7.33 -9.76
CA CYS A 116 -13.00 8.48 -10.18
C CYS A 116 -13.19 8.87 -11.65
N ASN A 117 -14.04 8.20 -12.40
CA ASN A 117 -14.18 8.33 -13.85
C ASN A 117 -12.80 8.27 -14.55
N SER A 118 -11.95 7.34 -14.14
CA SER A 118 -10.58 7.19 -14.63
C SER A 118 -10.41 5.82 -15.30
N GLN A 119 -9.68 5.80 -16.41
CA GLN A 119 -9.26 4.56 -17.08
C GLN A 119 -7.98 3.99 -16.48
N TYR A 120 -7.28 4.75 -15.62
CA TYR A 120 -5.96 4.39 -15.10
C TYR A 120 -5.89 4.55 -13.59
N ALA A 121 -5.21 3.60 -12.94
CA ALA A 121 -4.82 3.71 -11.54
C ALA A 121 -3.35 3.28 -11.36
N PHE A 122 -2.64 3.98 -10.50
CA PHE A 122 -1.22 3.77 -10.24
C PHE A 122 -1.00 2.87 -9.02
N SER A 123 0.04 2.03 -9.09
CA SER A 123 0.50 1.20 -7.97
C SER A 123 2.02 1.16 -7.91
N GLY A 124 2.57 1.16 -6.68
CA GLY A 124 4.01 1.08 -6.42
C GLY A 124 4.61 -0.32 -6.56
N MET A 125 3.92 -1.31 -7.12
CA MET A 125 4.43 -2.67 -7.31
C MET A 125 5.69 -2.68 -8.18
N LYS A 126 6.70 -3.49 -7.74
CA LYS A 126 8.00 -3.63 -8.41
C LYS A 126 8.31 -5.10 -8.73
N GLY A 127 9.17 -5.31 -9.72
CA GLY A 127 9.63 -6.66 -10.08
C GLY A 127 10.46 -7.35 -8.98
N VAL A 128 11.08 -6.58 -8.09
CA VAL A 128 11.83 -7.11 -6.94
C VAL A 128 10.95 -7.58 -5.77
N ASP A 129 9.65 -7.26 -5.80
CA ASP A 129 8.71 -7.63 -4.74
C ASP A 129 8.26 -9.11 -4.81
N GLY A 130 8.75 -9.87 -5.79
CA GLY A 130 8.53 -11.30 -5.93
C GLY A 130 8.55 -11.80 -7.37
N PHE A 131 8.77 -13.11 -7.53
CA PHE A 131 8.90 -13.75 -8.83
C PHE A 131 7.65 -13.55 -9.71
N MET A 132 6.46 -13.84 -9.18
CA MET A 132 5.20 -13.70 -9.92
C MET A 132 4.91 -12.25 -10.34
N LYS A 133 5.24 -11.27 -9.46
CA LYS A 133 5.12 -9.85 -9.79
C LYS A 133 6.06 -9.47 -10.93
N ARG A 134 7.31 -9.95 -10.90
CA ARG A 134 8.30 -9.75 -11.95
C ARG A 134 7.84 -10.30 -13.30
N MET A 135 7.33 -11.53 -13.32
CA MET A 135 6.83 -12.14 -14.56
C MET A 135 5.66 -11.34 -15.14
N ARG A 136 4.71 -10.96 -14.29
CA ARG A 136 3.56 -10.15 -14.70
C ARG A 136 3.97 -8.80 -15.27
N LEU A 137 4.89 -8.08 -14.61
CA LEU A 137 5.39 -6.79 -15.08
C LEU A 137 6.15 -6.90 -16.39
N LYS A 138 6.91 -8.00 -16.62
CA LYS A 138 7.57 -8.25 -17.90
C LYS A 138 6.60 -8.37 -19.07
N MET A 139 5.41 -8.97 -18.84
CA MET A 139 4.38 -9.08 -19.87
C MET A 139 3.82 -7.73 -20.31
N TRP A 140 3.90 -6.72 -19.44
CA TRP A 140 3.37 -5.39 -19.70
C TRP A 140 4.46 -4.36 -20.08
N ALA A 141 5.71 -4.81 -20.25
CA ALA A 141 6.77 -3.95 -20.74
C ALA A 141 6.54 -3.56 -22.21
N PRO A 142 6.99 -2.38 -22.64
CA PRO A 142 7.70 -1.34 -21.88
C PRO A 142 6.80 -0.32 -21.18
N THR A 143 5.47 -0.37 -21.38
CA THR A 143 4.51 0.59 -20.83
C THR A 143 4.22 0.37 -19.34
N PHE A 144 4.45 -0.86 -18.86
CA PHE A 144 4.09 -1.30 -17.52
C PHE A 144 2.66 -0.93 -17.13
N THR A 145 1.76 -1.03 -18.10
CA THR A 145 0.32 -0.82 -17.94
C THR A 145 -0.41 -2.13 -18.23
N SER A 146 -1.23 -2.58 -17.28
CA SER A 146 -2.04 -3.77 -17.47
C SER A 146 -3.19 -3.53 -18.45
N PRO A 147 -3.76 -4.58 -19.07
CA PRO A 147 -4.96 -4.46 -19.91
C PRO A 147 -6.17 -3.84 -19.19
N LYS A 148 -6.17 -3.83 -17.85
CA LYS A 148 -7.23 -3.24 -17.01
C LYS A 148 -6.93 -1.83 -16.53
N GLY A 149 -5.87 -1.17 -17.07
CA GLY A 149 -5.54 0.22 -16.72
C GLY A 149 -4.67 0.40 -15.47
N MET A 150 -4.21 -0.68 -14.83
CA MET A 150 -3.25 -0.55 -13.72
C MET A 150 -1.86 -0.22 -14.23
N VAL A 151 -1.26 0.86 -13.73
CA VAL A 151 0.03 1.43 -14.17
C VAL A 151 1.07 1.26 -13.07
N TYR A 152 2.25 0.75 -13.43
CA TYR A 152 3.33 0.39 -12.50
C TYR A 152 4.64 1.14 -12.83
N PRO A 153 4.73 2.45 -12.55
CA PRO A 153 5.90 3.26 -12.98
C PRO A 153 7.21 2.83 -12.32
N LEU A 154 7.12 2.20 -11.12
CA LEU A 154 8.29 1.71 -10.37
C LEU A 154 8.69 0.28 -10.71
N ALA A 155 8.14 -0.32 -11.77
CA ALA A 155 8.31 -1.75 -12.11
C ALA A 155 9.78 -2.23 -12.09
N LEU A 156 10.72 -1.41 -12.54
CA LEU A 156 12.15 -1.73 -12.63
C LEU A 156 12.99 -1.28 -11.44
N TRP A 157 12.40 -0.56 -10.48
CA TRP A 157 13.12 -0.03 -9.33
C TRP A 157 13.43 -1.12 -8.30
N THR A 158 14.57 -0.96 -7.63
CA THR A 158 14.92 -1.73 -6.42
C THR A 158 14.45 -1.01 -5.15
N ASN A 159 14.41 -1.72 -4.04
CA ASN A 159 14.10 -1.13 -2.74
C ASN A 159 15.09 -0.03 -2.34
N LYS A 160 16.38 -0.23 -2.66
CA LYS A 160 17.45 0.75 -2.39
C LYS A 160 17.25 2.04 -3.18
N GLU A 161 16.89 1.95 -4.45
CA GLU A 161 16.64 3.12 -5.30
C GLU A 161 15.44 3.94 -4.81
N VAL A 162 14.36 3.27 -4.38
CA VAL A 162 13.20 3.98 -3.82
C VAL A 162 13.55 4.68 -2.52
N LEU A 163 14.26 4.01 -1.60
CA LEU A 163 14.71 4.63 -0.34
C LEU A 163 15.65 5.81 -0.58
N GLN A 164 16.58 5.68 -1.52
CA GLN A 164 17.46 6.79 -1.90
C GLN A 164 16.67 7.97 -2.48
N TYR A 165 15.68 7.69 -3.33
CA TYR A 165 14.79 8.73 -3.85
C TYR A 165 14.06 9.47 -2.73
N THR A 166 13.41 8.74 -1.81
CA THR A 166 12.69 9.35 -0.68
C THR A 166 13.58 10.17 0.22
N ALA A 167 14.82 9.71 0.47
CA ALA A 167 15.82 10.42 1.26
C ALA A 167 16.29 11.72 0.55
N ASN A 168 16.66 11.62 -0.74
CA ASN A 168 17.13 12.77 -1.54
C ASN A 168 16.06 13.87 -1.71
N ARG A 169 14.77 13.47 -1.64
CA ARG A 169 13.63 14.39 -1.74
C ARG A 169 13.14 14.88 -0.37
N ASN A 170 13.80 14.51 0.73
CA ASN A 170 13.39 14.83 2.11
C ASN A 170 11.91 14.50 2.36
N LEU A 171 11.46 13.32 1.89
CA LEU A 171 10.10 12.86 2.12
C LEU A 171 9.99 12.27 3.54
N ILE A 172 8.74 12.10 4.02
CA ILE A 172 8.49 11.43 5.28
C ILE A 172 9.16 10.05 5.28
N LYS A 173 9.80 9.69 6.40
CA LYS A 173 10.48 8.40 6.53
C LYS A 173 9.45 7.27 6.46
N PRO A 174 9.62 6.29 5.56
CA PRO A 174 8.72 5.14 5.50
C PRO A 174 8.77 4.33 6.79
N MET A 175 7.67 3.70 7.16
CA MET A 175 7.57 2.85 8.35
C MET A 175 8.21 1.45 8.15
N VAL A 176 8.92 1.22 7.07
CA VAL A 176 9.46 -0.08 6.59
C VAL A 176 10.42 -0.76 7.57
N TYR A 177 10.97 -0.02 8.55
CA TYR A 177 12.05 -0.51 9.41
C TYR A 177 11.60 -1.16 10.71
N VAL A 178 10.30 -1.17 11.02
CA VAL A 178 9.83 -1.61 12.34
C VAL A 178 9.08 -2.95 12.26
N ALA A 179 8.16 -3.10 11.34
CA ALA A 179 7.49 -4.37 11.01
C ALA A 179 6.90 -4.28 9.60
N LYS A 180 6.98 -5.38 8.82
CA LYS A 180 6.62 -5.38 7.38
C LYS A 180 5.15 -5.03 7.11
N SER A 181 4.26 -5.42 7.99
CA SER A 181 2.81 -5.25 7.87
C SER A 181 2.29 -3.93 8.44
N VAL A 182 3.00 -3.30 9.37
CA VAL A 182 2.60 -2.03 10.01
C VAL A 182 2.39 -0.91 9.00
N SER A 183 3.25 -0.82 7.97
CA SER A 183 3.17 0.26 6.97
C SER A 183 1.92 0.23 6.11
N GLN A 184 1.19 -0.87 6.11
CA GLN A 184 -0.02 -1.08 5.31
C GLN A 184 -1.30 -1.10 6.17
N GLY A 185 -1.16 -1.09 7.51
CA GLY A 185 -2.30 -1.18 8.43
C GLY A 185 -3.08 -2.51 8.31
N VAL A 186 -2.41 -3.59 7.89
CA VAL A 186 -3.05 -4.89 7.62
C VAL A 186 -2.44 -6.06 8.42
N GLY A 187 -1.52 -5.80 9.35
CA GLY A 187 -0.88 -6.82 10.17
C GLY A 187 -1.64 -7.09 11.47
N LEU A 188 -1.90 -8.37 11.75
CA LEU A 188 -2.42 -8.86 13.03
C LEU A 188 -1.44 -9.88 13.64
N ASP A 189 -0.17 -9.82 13.21
CA ASP A 189 0.92 -10.66 13.71
C ASP A 189 1.56 -10.08 14.97
N TYR A 190 2.33 -10.92 15.68
CA TYR A 190 3.04 -10.53 16.91
C TYR A 190 3.87 -9.25 16.75
N GLU A 191 4.64 -9.14 15.65
CA GLU A 191 5.54 -8.00 15.42
C GLU A 191 4.75 -6.70 15.30
N THR A 192 3.64 -6.73 14.55
CA THR A 192 2.76 -5.57 14.38
C THR A 192 2.07 -5.18 15.67
N LEU A 193 1.44 -6.14 16.36
CA LEU A 193 0.68 -5.85 17.58
C LEU A 193 1.61 -5.41 18.73
N SER A 194 2.79 -6.02 18.88
CA SER A 194 3.79 -5.60 19.88
C SER A 194 4.34 -4.20 19.60
N PHE A 195 4.56 -3.85 18.33
CA PHE A 195 4.93 -2.50 17.94
C PHE A 195 3.84 -1.49 18.32
N LEU A 196 2.58 -1.80 18.01
CA LEU A 196 1.45 -0.94 18.35
C LEU A 196 1.24 -0.83 19.86
N GLN A 197 1.39 -1.93 20.60
CA GLN A 197 1.33 -1.93 22.06
C GLN A 197 2.34 -0.94 22.66
N LYS A 198 3.54 -0.91 22.11
CA LYS A 198 4.62 -0.07 22.61
C LYS A 198 4.49 1.40 22.22
N TYR A 199 4.09 1.69 20.97
CA TYR A 199 4.18 3.04 20.40
C TYR A 199 2.83 3.69 20.11
N TYR A 200 1.76 2.89 19.91
CA TYR A 200 0.42 3.34 19.53
C TYR A 200 -0.66 2.54 20.27
N PRO A 201 -0.73 2.61 21.62
CA PRO A 201 -1.65 1.78 22.39
C PRO A 201 -3.13 2.01 22.07
N ASN A 202 -3.50 3.22 21.62
CA ASN A 202 -4.86 3.52 21.16
C ASN A 202 -5.20 2.77 19.87
N ASP A 203 -4.24 2.63 18.96
CA ASP A 203 -4.43 1.86 17.74
C ASP A 203 -4.57 0.36 18.04
N LEU A 204 -3.76 -0.17 18.95
CA LEU A 204 -3.93 -1.54 19.42
C LEU A 204 -5.33 -1.75 20.01
N LYS A 205 -5.82 -0.83 20.83
CA LYS A 205 -7.16 -0.91 21.41
C LYS A 205 -8.24 -0.97 20.33
N LYS A 206 -8.15 -0.11 19.29
CA LYS A 206 -9.08 -0.14 18.14
C LYS A 206 -9.03 -1.48 17.40
N ILE A 207 -7.82 -2.02 17.21
CA ILE A 207 -7.63 -3.31 16.54
C ILE A 207 -8.25 -4.45 17.34
N LEU A 208 -8.02 -4.49 18.66
CA LEU A 208 -8.61 -5.53 19.53
C LEU A 208 -10.11 -5.36 19.72
N GLN A 209 -10.69 -4.19 19.50
CA GLN A 209 -12.15 -4.01 19.45
C GLN A 209 -12.76 -4.64 18.18
N GLU A 210 -12.09 -4.55 17.05
CA GLU A 210 -12.54 -5.14 15.78
C GLU A 210 -12.17 -6.63 15.66
N PHE A 211 -11.00 -7.01 16.23
CA PHE A 211 -10.42 -8.34 16.18
C PHE A 211 -10.03 -8.85 17.58
N PRO A 212 -10.99 -9.17 18.45
CA PRO A 212 -10.70 -9.51 19.85
C PRO A 212 -9.77 -10.70 20.03
N TYR A 213 -9.82 -11.70 19.12
CA TYR A 213 -8.98 -12.88 19.20
C TYR A 213 -7.54 -12.65 18.70
N ALA A 214 -7.24 -11.48 18.14
CA ALA A 214 -5.88 -11.13 17.75
C ALA A 214 -4.96 -10.93 18.96
N GLU A 215 -5.51 -10.70 20.16
CA GLU A 215 -4.73 -10.61 21.40
C GLU A 215 -3.88 -11.87 21.64
N VAL A 216 -4.34 -13.04 21.21
CA VAL A 216 -3.58 -14.29 21.31
C VAL A 216 -2.22 -14.20 20.64
N ALA A 217 -2.10 -13.43 19.56
CA ALA A 217 -0.81 -13.24 18.89
C ALA A 217 0.23 -12.52 19.76
N LEU A 218 -0.18 -11.68 20.72
CA LEU A 218 0.75 -11.01 21.65
C LEU A 218 1.38 -11.99 22.67
N HIS A 219 0.75 -13.16 22.90
CA HIS A 219 1.24 -14.19 23.81
C HIS A 219 2.04 -15.28 23.10
N GLN A 220 2.11 -15.25 21.78
CA GLN A 220 2.93 -16.17 20.99
C GLN A 220 4.35 -15.62 20.92
N GLU A 221 5.31 -16.28 21.60
CA GLU A 221 6.72 -15.97 21.38
C GLU A 221 7.07 -16.11 19.89
N PRO A 222 7.85 -15.16 19.32
CA PRO A 222 8.27 -15.28 17.93
C PRO A 222 9.03 -16.60 17.75
N GLN A 223 8.48 -17.54 16.99
CA GLN A 223 9.22 -18.72 16.57
C GLN A 223 10.46 -18.20 15.84
N LYS A 224 11.64 -18.39 16.47
CA LYS A 224 12.94 -18.14 15.83
C LYS A 224 12.97 -18.97 14.56
N THR A 225 12.71 -18.34 13.43
CA THR A 225 12.93 -18.96 12.12
C THR A 225 14.41 -19.32 12.10
N GLN A 226 14.73 -20.61 12.26
CA GLN A 226 16.07 -21.12 12.01
C GLN A 226 16.36 -20.79 10.54
N THR A 227 17.07 -19.70 10.32
CA THR A 227 17.76 -19.45 9.07
C THR A 227 18.76 -20.60 8.91
N ASN A 228 18.39 -21.61 8.11
CA ASN A 228 19.37 -22.55 7.57
C ASN A 228 20.34 -21.72 6.72
N GLU A 229 21.38 -21.23 7.33
CA GLU A 229 22.63 -20.89 6.67
C GLU A 229 23.19 -22.23 6.14
N ARG A 230 22.81 -22.56 4.92
CA ARG A 230 23.59 -23.51 4.15
C ARG A 230 24.70 -22.72 3.47
N VAL A 231 25.90 -22.98 3.94
CA VAL A 231 27.23 -22.71 3.39
C VAL A 231 27.28 -22.98 1.89
#